data_2d5fc1c5851c91577255ea22b94bd83e
#
_entry.id   2d5fc1c5851c91577255ea22b94bd83e
#
_cell.length_a   1.000
_cell.length_b   1.000
_cell.length_c   1.000
_cell.angle_alpha   90.00
_cell.angle_beta   90.00
_cell.angle_gamma   90.00
#
_symmetry.space_group_name_H-M   'P 1'
#
loop_
_entity.id
_entity.type
_entity.pdbx_description
1 polymer ?
#
loop_
_entity_poly.entity_id
_entity_poly.type
_entity_poly.pdbx_seq_one_letter_code
_entity_poly.pdbx_strand_id
1 'polypeptide(L)'
;VLPIAIMHFEDSMLVASCAFLMELCGLSANKMHVDIAVLKRISLFYKSSENNENLRQLSPKGSVFHAISHEGDLTESLARALADEYLHKDSPVTGSETVSKQPSRALMLVLHHLEKASLPRLVDGKTYGSWLLSGNGDGNELRSQRKAASQNWTLVTNFCRLHQLPLSTMYLAVLARDNDW
;
A
#
# COMPACT_ATOMS: atom_id res chain seq x y z
N VAL A 1 10.02 14.33 -13.94
CA VAL A 1 9.81 14.76 -12.55
C VAL A 1 9.12 13.65 -11.76
N LEU A 2 7.94 13.20 -12.17
CA LEU A 2 7.11 12.21 -11.46
C LEU A 2 7.84 10.86 -11.22
N PRO A 3 8.44 10.20 -12.23
CA PRO A 3 9.16 8.94 -11.99
C PRO A 3 10.32 9.08 -11.00
N ILE A 4 11.02 10.21 -11.02
CA ILE A 4 12.12 10.49 -10.09
C ILE A 4 11.61 10.57 -8.64
N ALA A 5 10.52 11.29 -8.41
CA ALA A 5 9.90 11.38 -7.09
C ALA A 5 9.43 10.01 -6.55
N ILE A 6 8.91 9.16 -7.43
CA ILE A 6 8.46 7.80 -7.09
C ILE A 6 9.66 6.90 -6.75
N MET A 7 10.73 6.94 -7.54
CA MET A 7 11.94 6.16 -7.28
C MET A 7 12.62 6.54 -5.96
N HIS A 8 12.51 7.79 -5.55
CA HIS A 8 13.10 8.32 -4.32
C HIS A 8 12.02 8.75 -3.32
N PHE A 9 10.96 7.96 -3.18
CA PHE A 9 9.79 8.30 -2.37
C PHE A 9 10.09 8.50 -0.88
N GLU A 10 11.21 8.00 -0.36
CA GLU A 10 11.66 8.20 1.02
C GLU A 10 12.33 9.57 1.22
N ASP A 11 12.90 10.17 0.17
CA ASP A 11 13.52 11.50 0.23
C ASP A 11 12.45 12.60 0.16
N SER A 12 12.08 13.11 1.33
CA SER A 12 11.05 14.14 1.46
C SER A 12 11.42 15.46 0.80
N MET A 13 12.72 15.81 0.75
CA MET A 13 13.17 17.07 0.13
C MET A 13 13.07 16.99 -1.38
N LEU A 14 13.49 15.85 -1.96
CA LEU A 14 13.37 15.61 -3.39
C LEU A 14 11.89 15.55 -3.82
N VAL A 15 11.06 14.86 -3.05
CA VAL A 15 9.61 14.78 -3.30
C VAL A 15 8.96 16.16 -3.27
N ALA A 16 9.27 16.98 -2.26
CA ALA A 16 8.75 18.35 -2.15
C ALA A 16 9.21 19.22 -3.32
N SER A 17 10.48 19.11 -3.73
CA SER A 17 11.02 19.83 -4.89
C SER A 17 10.32 19.42 -6.19
N CYS A 18 10.06 18.12 -6.37
CA CYS A 18 9.31 17.61 -7.53
C CYS A 18 7.86 18.11 -7.54
N ALA A 19 7.19 18.14 -6.37
CA ALA A 19 5.83 18.66 -6.24
C ALA A 19 5.79 20.15 -6.62
N PHE A 20 6.70 20.93 -6.09
CA PHE A 20 6.81 22.35 -6.38
C PHE A 20 7.04 22.63 -7.88
N LEU A 21 7.95 21.87 -8.51
CA LEU A 21 8.18 21.99 -9.96
C LEU A 21 6.93 21.65 -10.78
N MET A 22 6.17 20.62 -10.39
CA MET A 22 4.93 20.28 -11.06
C MET A 22 3.89 21.41 -10.95
N GLU A 23 3.73 21.97 -9.74
CA GLU A 23 2.80 23.07 -9.49
C GLU A 23 3.20 24.35 -10.25
N LEU A 24 4.50 24.67 -10.32
CA LEU A 24 4.99 25.79 -11.14
C LEU A 24 4.66 25.62 -12.63
N CYS A 25 4.61 24.37 -13.12
CA CYS A 25 4.21 24.04 -14.49
C CYS A 25 2.68 23.95 -14.65
N GLY A 26 1.88 24.29 -13.64
CA GLY A 26 0.43 24.17 -13.67
C GLY A 26 -0.08 22.71 -13.65
N LEU A 27 0.77 21.76 -13.26
CA LEU A 27 0.42 20.34 -13.16
C LEU A 27 0.05 20.00 -11.72
N SER A 28 -0.99 19.17 -11.55
CA SER A 28 -1.39 18.70 -10.22
C SER A 28 -0.42 17.63 -9.68
N ALA A 29 0.13 17.88 -8.50
CA ALA A 29 0.98 16.91 -7.78
C ALA A 29 0.16 15.84 -7.03
N ASN A 30 -1.18 15.89 -7.05
CA ASN A 30 -2.04 15.01 -6.26
C ASN A 30 -1.78 13.51 -6.51
N LYS A 31 -1.62 13.13 -7.78
CA LYS A 31 -1.35 11.73 -8.14
C LYS A 31 -0.01 11.25 -7.59
N MET A 32 1.02 12.07 -7.69
CA MET A 32 2.33 11.79 -7.11
C MET A 32 2.26 11.61 -5.59
N HIS A 33 1.53 12.49 -4.90
CA HIS A 33 1.39 12.39 -3.44
C HIS A 33 0.69 11.10 -3.01
N VAL A 34 -0.34 10.66 -3.74
CA VAL A 34 -1.03 9.40 -3.44
C VAL A 34 -0.09 8.22 -3.67
N ASP A 35 0.62 8.17 -4.79
CA ASP A 35 1.54 7.08 -5.11
C ASP A 35 2.68 6.97 -4.09
N ILE A 36 3.24 8.10 -3.66
CA ILE A 36 4.26 8.15 -2.61
C ILE A 36 3.69 7.69 -1.26
N ALA A 37 2.48 8.11 -0.91
CA ALA A 37 1.82 7.66 0.32
C ALA A 37 1.58 6.14 0.30
N VAL A 38 1.21 5.58 -0.85
CA VAL A 38 1.07 4.13 -1.07
C VAL A 38 2.37 3.40 -0.83
N LEU A 39 3.47 3.83 -1.45
CA LEU A 39 4.78 3.21 -1.28
C LEU A 39 5.27 3.30 0.17
N LYS A 40 5.12 4.46 0.81
CA LYS A 40 5.43 4.65 2.23
C LYS A 40 4.60 3.73 3.13
N ARG A 41 3.31 3.54 2.84
CA ARG A 41 2.45 2.63 3.60
C ARG A 41 2.90 1.18 3.47
N ILE A 42 3.24 0.74 2.26
CA ILE A 42 3.76 -0.60 1.99
C ILE A 42 5.10 -0.81 2.71
N SER A 43 6.04 0.15 2.58
CA SER A 43 7.35 0.10 3.24
C SER A 43 7.22 -0.03 4.78
N LEU A 44 6.39 0.80 5.40
CA LEU A 44 6.13 0.75 6.84
C LEU A 44 5.54 -0.59 7.28
N PHE A 45 4.66 -1.17 6.47
CA PHE A 45 4.05 -2.46 6.76
C PHE A 45 5.10 -3.57 6.82
N TYR A 46 5.97 -3.65 5.83
CA TYR A 46 7.01 -4.68 5.76
C TYR A 46 8.10 -4.46 6.81
N LYS A 47 8.63 -3.25 6.98
CA LYS A 47 9.60 -2.91 8.04
C LYS A 47 9.09 -3.26 9.45
N SER A 48 7.81 -3.07 9.70
CA SER A 48 7.17 -3.43 10.98
C SER A 48 6.97 -4.95 11.14
N SER A 49 6.90 -5.71 10.04
CA SER A 49 6.79 -7.18 10.05
C SER A 49 8.12 -7.83 10.41
N GLU A 50 9.24 -7.36 9.86
CA GLU A 50 10.59 -7.85 10.18
C GLU A 50 10.94 -7.73 11.66
N ASN A 51 10.61 -6.61 12.27
CA ASN A 51 10.87 -6.39 13.70
C ASN A 51 10.16 -7.42 14.60
N ASN A 52 8.98 -7.89 14.18
CA ASN A 52 8.23 -8.91 14.92
C ASN A 52 8.76 -10.34 14.69
N GLU A 53 9.33 -10.65 13.54
CA GLU A 53 9.94 -11.96 13.28
C GLU A 53 11.28 -12.12 13.99
N ASN A 54 12.07 -11.06 14.07
CA ASN A 54 13.33 -11.06 14.83
C ASN A 54 13.11 -11.29 16.34
N LEU A 55 11.96 -10.89 16.89
CA LEU A 55 11.58 -11.18 18.28
C LEU A 55 11.12 -12.65 18.47
N ARG A 56 10.63 -13.32 17.42
CA ARG A 56 10.18 -14.74 17.50
C ARG A 56 11.32 -15.73 17.28
N GLN A 57 12.44 -15.33 16.70
CA GLN A 57 13.61 -16.20 16.46
C GLN A 57 14.47 -16.48 17.71
N LEU A 58 14.10 -16.00 18.89
CA LEU A 58 14.70 -16.42 20.16
C LEU A 58 14.22 -17.79 20.69
N SER A 59 13.44 -18.55 19.91
CA SER A 59 13.03 -19.91 20.23
C SER A 59 13.80 -20.92 19.35
N PRO A 60 14.58 -21.85 19.94
CA PRO A 60 15.40 -22.78 19.17
C PRO A 60 14.55 -23.96 18.70
N LYS A 61 14.23 -24.05 17.42
CA LYS A 61 14.07 -25.30 16.65
C LYS A 61 13.70 -25.08 15.20
N GLY A 62 14.69 -25.29 14.32
CA GLY A 62 14.59 -26.11 13.12
C GLY A 62 13.50 -25.82 12.11
N SER A 63 13.76 -24.88 11.15
CA SER A 63 13.41 -25.11 9.77
C SER A 63 14.23 -24.18 8.88
N VAL A 64 15.11 -24.77 8.09
CA VAL A 64 15.92 -24.11 7.09
C VAL A 64 15.01 -23.79 5.90
N PHE A 65 14.39 -22.63 5.92
CA PHE A 65 13.97 -21.94 4.72
C PHE A 65 14.49 -20.51 4.85
N HIS A 66 15.73 -20.33 4.44
CA HIS A 66 16.24 -19.02 4.04
C HIS A 66 15.46 -18.58 2.78
N ALA A 67 14.25 -18.08 2.96
CA ALA A 67 13.68 -17.15 2.03
C ALA A 67 14.45 -15.85 2.21
N ILE A 68 15.30 -15.54 1.26
CA ILE A 68 16.05 -14.29 1.12
C ILE A 68 15.02 -13.16 1.03
N SER A 69 14.64 -12.63 2.18
CA SER A 69 13.75 -11.48 2.27
C SER A 69 14.60 -10.22 2.18
N HIS A 70 14.96 -9.83 0.97
CA HIS A 70 15.32 -8.47 0.67
C HIS A 70 14.04 -7.62 0.62
N GLU A 71 13.46 -7.29 1.78
CA GLU A 71 12.23 -6.46 1.83
C GLU A 71 12.47 -5.03 1.35
N GLY A 72 13.67 -4.50 1.53
CA GLY A 72 14.10 -3.29 0.86
C GLY A 72 14.02 -3.41 -0.66
N ASP A 73 14.29 -4.59 -1.20
CA ASP A 73 14.22 -4.91 -2.62
C ASP A 73 12.77 -4.94 -3.14
N LEU A 74 11.80 -5.43 -2.34
CA LEU A 74 10.40 -5.46 -2.76
C LEU A 74 9.83 -4.05 -2.95
N THR A 75 10.02 -3.17 -1.95
CA THR A 75 9.46 -1.81 -2.03
C THR A 75 10.14 -1.00 -3.13
N GLU A 76 11.45 -1.16 -3.31
CA GLU A 76 12.18 -0.56 -4.41
C GLU A 76 11.72 -1.10 -5.77
N SER A 77 11.49 -2.40 -5.88
CA SER A 77 10.96 -3.04 -7.09
C SER A 77 9.56 -2.52 -7.43
N LEU A 78 8.70 -2.32 -6.42
CA LEU A 78 7.37 -1.72 -6.61
C LEU A 78 7.46 -0.25 -7.03
N ALA A 79 8.37 0.52 -6.44
CA ALA A 79 8.60 1.92 -6.82
C ALA A 79 9.09 2.02 -8.25
N ARG A 80 10.03 1.15 -8.66
CA ARG A 80 10.52 1.08 -10.04
C ARG A 80 9.41 0.71 -11.01
N ALA A 81 8.64 -0.33 -10.72
CA ALA A 81 7.53 -0.75 -11.58
C ALA A 81 6.47 0.35 -11.74
N LEU A 82 6.18 1.10 -10.66
CA LEU A 82 5.26 2.23 -10.70
C LEU A 82 5.83 3.43 -11.48
N ALA A 83 7.12 3.71 -11.34
CA ALA A 83 7.81 4.76 -12.11
C ALA A 83 7.82 4.45 -13.61
N ASP A 84 8.06 3.19 -13.99
CA ASP A 84 8.06 2.72 -15.37
C ASP A 84 6.68 2.86 -16.03
N GLU A 85 5.59 2.68 -15.26
CA GLU A 85 4.23 2.89 -15.74
C GLU A 85 4.00 4.33 -16.26
N TYR A 86 4.65 5.31 -15.63
CA TYR A 86 4.58 6.70 -16.08
C TYR A 86 5.41 6.98 -17.32
N LEU A 87 6.55 6.31 -17.47
CA LEU A 87 7.41 6.47 -18.64
C LEU A 87 6.77 5.88 -19.90
N HIS A 88 6.03 4.77 -19.76
CA HIS A 88 5.39 4.10 -20.90
C HIS A 88 4.08 4.77 -21.33
N LYS A 89 3.42 5.54 -20.45
CA LYS A 89 2.17 6.24 -20.75
C LYS A 89 2.33 7.42 -21.70
N ASP A 90 3.52 8.02 -21.75
CA ASP A 90 3.85 9.18 -22.58
C ASP A 90 4.32 8.78 -24.00
N SER A 91 4.37 7.50 -24.34
CA SER A 91 4.69 7.03 -25.68
C SER A 91 3.44 7.17 -26.58
N PRO A 92 3.49 7.96 -27.65
CA PRO A 92 2.37 8.09 -28.58
C PRO A 92 2.18 6.77 -29.34
N VAL A 93 1.25 5.95 -28.85
CA VAL A 93 0.82 4.78 -29.62
C VAL A 93 -0.01 5.27 -30.78
N THR A 94 0.60 5.36 -31.95
CA THR A 94 -0.06 5.47 -33.25
C THR A 94 -0.95 4.26 -33.46
N GLY A 95 -2.25 4.49 -33.53
CA GLY A 95 -3.15 3.56 -34.21
C GLY A 95 -4.19 2.90 -33.31
N SER A 96 -5.42 3.35 -33.49
CA SER A 96 -6.64 2.55 -33.57
C SER A 96 -6.89 1.46 -32.52
N GLU A 97 -8.02 1.63 -31.90
CA GLU A 97 -8.91 0.65 -31.34
C GLU A 97 -9.16 0.78 -29.84
N THR A 98 -10.44 0.85 -29.54
CA THR A 98 -11.10 0.73 -28.24
C THR A 98 -10.77 -0.63 -27.59
N VAL A 99 -9.50 -0.82 -27.26
CA VAL A 99 -9.08 -1.94 -26.42
C VAL A 99 -9.46 -1.56 -24.98
N SER A 100 -10.37 -2.31 -24.40
CA SER A 100 -10.64 -2.34 -22.97
C SER A 100 -9.27 -2.33 -22.26
N LYS A 101 -8.88 -1.18 -21.67
CA LYS A 101 -7.60 -1.02 -20.98
C LYS A 101 -7.59 -1.95 -19.79
N GLN A 102 -7.05 -3.15 -19.97
CA GLN A 102 -6.70 -3.99 -18.83
C GLN A 102 -5.75 -3.20 -17.92
N PRO A 103 -6.01 -3.21 -16.60
CA PRO A 103 -5.13 -2.54 -15.66
C PRO A 103 -3.72 -3.11 -15.77
N SER A 104 -2.72 -2.24 -15.73
CA SER A 104 -1.32 -2.63 -15.77
C SER A 104 -1.00 -3.63 -14.66
N ARG A 105 -0.19 -4.65 -15.00
CA ARG A 105 0.29 -5.64 -14.04
C ARG A 105 1.03 -4.99 -12.86
N ALA A 106 1.80 -3.93 -13.14
CA ALA A 106 2.52 -3.18 -12.11
C ALA A 106 1.56 -2.53 -11.12
N LEU A 107 0.52 -1.84 -11.61
CA LEU A 107 -0.50 -1.22 -10.76
C LEU A 107 -1.28 -2.24 -9.93
N MET A 108 -1.61 -3.40 -10.51
CA MET A 108 -2.29 -4.47 -9.78
C MET A 108 -1.41 -5.08 -8.68
N LEU A 109 -0.11 -5.19 -8.91
CA LEU A 109 0.84 -5.67 -7.91
C LEU A 109 0.96 -4.67 -6.74
N VAL A 110 1.11 -3.37 -7.05
CA VAL A 110 1.12 -2.32 -6.02
C VAL A 110 -0.18 -2.32 -5.22
N LEU A 111 -1.33 -2.44 -5.88
CA LEU A 111 -2.63 -2.52 -5.22
C LEU A 111 -2.71 -3.71 -4.27
N HIS A 112 -2.28 -4.90 -4.70
CA HIS A 112 -2.27 -6.11 -3.87
C HIS A 112 -1.48 -5.90 -2.56
N HIS A 113 -0.27 -5.33 -2.65
CA HIS A 113 0.55 -5.06 -1.47
C HIS A 113 -0.02 -3.94 -0.59
N LEU A 114 -0.65 -2.93 -1.20
CA LEU A 114 -1.32 -1.86 -0.47
C LEU A 114 -2.53 -2.38 0.32
N GLU A 115 -3.35 -3.23 -0.29
CA GLU A 115 -4.49 -3.88 0.39
C GLU A 115 -4.01 -4.69 1.59
N LYS A 116 -2.99 -5.52 1.40
CA LYS A 116 -2.37 -6.29 2.48
C LYS A 116 -1.84 -5.39 3.61
N ALA A 117 -1.23 -4.26 3.26
CA ALA A 117 -0.71 -3.29 4.22
C ALA A 117 -1.80 -2.47 4.93
N SER A 118 -3.00 -2.39 4.36
CA SER A 118 -4.10 -1.54 4.85
C SER A 118 -5.14 -2.31 5.64
N LEU A 119 -5.20 -3.63 5.49
CA LEU A 119 -6.06 -4.48 6.30
C LEU A 119 -5.55 -4.50 7.75
N PRO A 120 -6.48 -4.54 8.71
CA PRO A 120 -6.11 -4.68 10.11
C PRO A 120 -5.34 -5.98 10.35
N ARG A 121 -4.26 -5.91 11.12
CA ARG A 121 -3.49 -7.11 11.50
C ARG A 121 -4.21 -7.86 12.59
N LEU A 122 -4.20 -9.19 12.48
CA LEU A 122 -4.55 -10.07 13.58
C LEU A 122 -3.44 -9.97 14.64
N VAL A 123 -3.78 -9.44 15.81
CA VAL A 123 -2.88 -9.44 16.96
C VAL A 123 -3.04 -10.80 17.66
N ASP A 124 -1.94 -11.52 17.82
CA ASP A 124 -1.82 -12.75 18.63
C ASP A 124 -2.74 -13.93 18.26
N GLY A 125 -2.93 -14.21 16.96
CA GLY A 125 -3.68 -15.40 16.54
C GLY A 125 -5.18 -15.37 16.90
N LYS A 126 -5.66 -14.29 17.47
CA LYS A 126 -7.09 -14.07 17.71
C LYS A 126 -7.76 -13.71 16.41
N THR A 127 -8.77 -14.46 16.03
CA THR A 127 -9.62 -14.15 14.89
C THR A 127 -10.18 -12.72 15.04
N TYR A 128 -10.23 -11.99 13.95
CA TYR A 128 -10.98 -10.74 13.85
C TYR A 128 -12.37 -10.98 14.44
N GLY A 129 -12.80 -10.16 15.39
CA GLY A 129 -14.08 -10.38 16.10
C GLY A 129 -13.95 -11.02 17.48
N SER A 130 -12.84 -11.67 17.83
CA SER A 130 -12.62 -12.19 19.18
C SER A 130 -12.55 -11.07 20.25
N TRP A 131 -12.28 -9.85 19.84
CA TRP A 131 -12.30 -8.65 20.67
C TRP A 131 -13.73 -8.20 21.05
N LEU A 132 -14.76 -8.55 20.24
CA LEU A 132 -16.16 -8.33 20.61
C LEU A 132 -16.58 -9.15 21.84
N LEU A 133 -15.94 -10.30 22.03
CA LEU A 133 -16.22 -11.23 23.12
C LEU A 133 -15.33 -11.00 24.36
N SER A 134 -14.25 -10.25 24.22
CA SER A 134 -13.35 -9.90 25.32
C SER A 134 -13.83 -8.59 25.97
N GLY A 135 -14.75 -8.69 26.89
CA GLY A 135 -15.41 -7.57 27.58
C GLY A 135 -14.52 -6.65 28.43
N ASN A 136 -13.20 -6.71 28.30
CA ASN A 136 -12.23 -5.92 29.06
C ASN A 136 -11.27 -5.07 28.20
N GLY A 137 -11.55 -4.88 26.92
CA GLY A 137 -10.77 -3.97 26.07
C GLY A 137 -11.25 -2.53 26.21
N ASP A 138 -10.32 -1.61 26.47
CA ASP A 138 -10.62 -0.17 26.46
C ASP A 138 -11.29 0.21 25.13
N GLY A 139 -12.54 0.65 25.19
CA GLY A 139 -13.32 1.01 24.00
C GLY A 139 -12.66 2.11 23.15
N ASN A 140 -11.70 2.84 23.72
CA ASN A 140 -10.90 3.86 23.06
C ASN A 140 -9.84 3.26 22.11
N GLU A 141 -9.19 2.17 22.47
CA GLU A 141 -8.18 1.52 21.64
C GLU A 141 -8.83 0.92 20.39
N LEU A 142 -9.97 0.28 20.58
CA LEU A 142 -10.75 -0.28 19.49
C LEU A 142 -11.22 0.78 18.49
N ARG A 143 -11.73 1.90 19.00
CA ARG A 143 -12.14 3.03 18.16
C ARG A 143 -10.95 3.60 17.37
N SER A 144 -9.77 3.67 17.99
CA SER A 144 -8.54 4.11 17.34
C SER A 144 -8.12 3.17 16.22
N GLN A 145 -8.16 1.85 16.45
CA GLN A 145 -7.83 0.85 15.42
C GLN A 145 -8.80 0.88 14.24
N ARG A 146 -10.10 1.03 14.49
CA ARG A 146 -11.10 1.19 13.43
C ARG A 146 -10.87 2.46 12.61
N LYS A 147 -10.59 3.56 13.27
CA LYS A 147 -10.28 4.83 12.60
C LYS A 147 -9.03 4.70 11.74
N ALA A 148 -7.98 4.05 12.24
CA ALA A 148 -6.75 3.79 11.48
C ALA A 148 -7.02 2.89 10.27
N ALA A 149 -7.80 1.82 10.42
CA ALA A 149 -8.17 0.94 9.31
C ALA A 149 -8.97 1.68 8.23
N SER A 150 -9.94 2.50 8.62
CA SER A 150 -10.72 3.32 7.70
C SER A 150 -9.85 4.33 6.94
N GLN A 151 -8.91 4.99 7.62
CA GLN A 151 -7.97 5.92 6.98
C GLN A 151 -7.05 5.20 6.00
N ASN A 152 -6.53 4.03 6.36
CA ASN A 152 -5.70 3.23 5.48
C ASN A 152 -6.46 2.78 4.24
N TRP A 153 -7.74 2.42 4.40
CA TRP A 153 -8.58 2.00 3.27
C TRP A 153 -8.97 3.17 2.36
N THR A 154 -9.05 4.38 2.89
CA THR A 154 -9.21 5.60 2.09
C THR A 154 -8.06 5.75 1.10
N LEU A 155 -6.82 5.41 1.50
CA LEU A 155 -5.67 5.44 0.59
C LEU A 155 -5.82 4.42 -0.55
N VAL A 156 -6.29 3.18 -0.27
CA VAL A 156 -6.61 2.17 -1.29
C VAL A 156 -7.62 2.70 -2.29
N THR A 157 -8.71 3.30 -1.79
CA THR A 157 -9.78 3.85 -2.63
C THR A 157 -9.26 4.99 -3.51
N ASN A 158 -8.45 5.89 -2.97
CA ASN A 158 -7.86 6.99 -3.73
C ASN A 158 -6.90 6.48 -4.81
N PHE A 159 -6.06 5.49 -4.51
CA PHE A 159 -5.19 4.86 -5.48
C PHE A 159 -5.98 4.22 -6.63
N CYS A 160 -6.99 3.40 -6.31
CA CYS A 160 -7.86 2.81 -7.32
C CYS A 160 -8.51 3.86 -8.22
N ARG A 161 -9.05 4.94 -7.63
CA ARG A 161 -9.70 6.02 -8.38
C ARG A 161 -8.74 6.75 -9.31
N LEU A 162 -7.54 7.09 -8.84
CA LEU A 162 -6.55 7.84 -9.62
C LEU A 162 -5.95 7.03 -10.77
N HIS A 163 -5.84 5.72 -10.60
CA HIS A 163 -5.32 4.82 -11.62
C HIS A 163 -6.40 4.11 -12.43
N GLN A 164 -7.70 4.44 -12.19
CA GLN A 164 -8.85 3.81 -12.86
C GLN A 164 -8.87 2.29 -12.70
N LEU A 165 -8.48 1.82 -11.51
CA LEU A 165 -8.53 0.42 -11.13
C LEU A 165 -9.91 0.06 -10.55
N PRO A 166 -10.34 -1.21 -10.64
CA PRO A 166 -11.55 -1.65 -9.97
C PRO A 166 -11.40 -1.45 -8.45
N LEU A 167 -12.46 -0.96 -7.80
CA LEU A 167 -12.47 -0.81 -6.35
C LEU A 167 -12.42 -2.17 -5.68
N SER A 168 -11.53 -2.30 -4.71
CA SER A 168 -11.41 -3.51 -3.91
C SER A 168 -12.58 -3.66 -2.94
N THR A 169 -13.09 -4.87 -2.84
CA THR A 169 -14.13 -5.26 -1.88
C THR A 169 -13.55 -5.95 -0.64
N MET A 170 -12.24 -6.10 -0.54
CA MET A 170 -11.61 -6.87 0.54
C MET A 170 -11.92 -6.31 1.93
N TYR A 171 -11.96 -4.99 2.08
CA TYR A 171 -12.31 -4.37 3.36
C TYR A 171 -13.76 -4.64 3.75
N LEU A 172 -14.68 -4.55 2.81
CA LEU A 172 -16.09 -4.89 3.03
C LEU A 172 -16.26 -6.37 3.38
N ALA A 173 -15.51 -7.25 2.72
CA ALA A 173 -15.53 -8.67 3.04
C ALA A 173 -15.00 -8.96 4.45
N VAL A 174 -14.00 -8.22 4.92
CA VAL A 174 -13.51 -8.31 6.31
C VAL A 174 -14.56 -7.81 7.29
N LEU A 175 -15.16 -6.65 7.05
CA LEU A 175 -16.23 -6.12 7.91
C LEU A 175 -17.43 -7.06 7.96
N ALA A 176 -17.86 -7.60 6.81
CA ALA A 176 -18.97 -8.53 6.74
C ALA A 176 -18.69 -9.84 7.50
N ARG A 177 -17.48 -10.38 7.39
CA ARG A 177 -17.06 -11.57 8.13
C ARG A 177 -17.09 -11.36 9.63
N ASP A 178 -16.70 -10.17 10.07
CA ASP A 178 -16.62 -9.81 11.49
C ASP A 178 -17.96 -9.27 12.04
N ASN A 179 -18.99 -9.24 11.18
CA ASN A 179 -20.34 -8.72 11.51
C ASN A 179 -20.31 -7.27 12.02
N ASP A 180 -19.38 -6.47 11.54
CA ASP A 180 -19.12 -5.07 11.89
C ASP A 180 -19.55 -4.16 10.71
N TRP A 181 -20.85 -3.82 10.69
CA TRP A 181 -21.47 -2.98 9.65
C TRP A 181 -21.48 -1.50 10.02
#